data_f7df31dd9a6aac325e8c489ed3d56e30
#
_entry.id   f7df31dd9a6aac325e8c489ed3d56e30
#
_cell.length_a   1.000
_cell.length_b   1.000
_cell.length_c   1.000
_cell.angle_alpha   90.00
_cell.angle_beta   90.00
_cell.angle_gamma   90.00
#
_symmetry.space_group_name_H-M   'P 1'
#
loop_
_entity.id
_entity.type
_entity.pdbx_description
1 polymer ?
#
loop_
_entity_poly.entity_id
_entity_poly.type
_entity_poly.pdbx_seq_one_letter_code
_entity_poly.pdbx_strand_id
1 'polypeptide(L)'
;MKILTYNVNGIRSAASKGLFDFLKAENPDVVCLQEIKATQDQADIAAIEALGYHHFWFSAVKKGYSGVAIFSKQAPNHVHYGCDNEEYDHEGRVIRTDFDNYSVISAYFPSGTSGDHRQDVKYKFLDYIFDYCNQLRKTLPGLVVCGDYNICHKPIDIHDPVSNKNSTGFLPEERAWMDKWFNNGMIDTFREFHPEPHRYTWWSFRANARANNKGWRIDYISVSENLKANLKSADILADAKHSDHCPSYVVML
;
A
#
# COMPACT_ATOMS: atom_id res chain seq x y z
N MET A 1 4.86 -7.51 -16.29
CA MET A 1 5.39 -7.02 -15.00
C MET A 1 4.36 -7.22 -13.89
N LYS A 2 4.76 -7.78 -12.73
CA LYS A 2 3.90 -7.97 -11.55
C LYS A 2 4.34 -7.05 -10.41
N ILE A 3 3.45 -6.17 -9.96
CA ILE A 3 3.68 -5.28 -8.80
C ILE A 3 2.82 -5.78 -7.64
N LEU A 4 3.42 -5.96 -6.46
CA LEU A 4 2.75 -6.44 -5.26
C LEU A 4 2.85 -5.39 -4.16
N THR A 5 1.77 -5.15 -3.41
CA THR A 5 1.78 -4.33 -2.20
C THR A 5 1.42 -5.16 -0.97
N TYR A 6 2.09 -4.90 0.16
CA TYR A 6 1.86 -5.63 1.40
C TYR A 6 2.20 -4.79 2.64
N ASN A 7 1.22 -4.48 3.45
CA ASN A 7 1.47 -4.02 4.82
C ASN A 7 1.90 -5.23 5.66
N VAL A 8 3.17 -5.30 6.01
CA VAL A 8 3.77 -6.47 6.70
C VAL A 8 3.67 -6.40 8.23
N ASN A 9 3.19 -5.29 8.77
CA ASN A 9 3.08 -5.05 10.22
C ASN A 9 4.33 -5.48 11.01
N GLY A 10 5.49 -5.10 10.48
CA GLY A 10 6.83 -5.46 10.96
C GLY A 10 7.50 -6.54 10.12
N ILE A 11 8.47 -6.12 9.30
CA ILE A 11 9.15 -7.01 8.34
C ILE A 11 9.87 -8.18 9.01
N ARG A 12 10.44 -8.00 10.19
CA ARG A 12 11.11 -9.09 10.94
C ARG A 12 10.12 -10.18 11.36
N SER A 13 8.95 -9.79 11.84
CA SER A 13 7.87 -10.72 12.19
C SER A 13 7.32 -11.42 10.95
N ALA A 14 7.13 -10.69 9.85
CA ALA A 14 6.65 -11.29 8.60
C ALA A 14 7.69 -12.27 8.02
N ALA A 15 8.98 -11.94 8.07
CA ALA A 15 10.08 -12.81 7.65
C ALA A 15 10.09 -14.13 8.44
N SER A 16 9.94 -14.07 9.78
CA SER A 16 9.88 -15.28 10.63
C SER A 16 8.66 -16.18 10.34
N LYS A 17 7.65 -15.65 9.63
CA LYS A 17 6.45 -16.38 9.20
C LYS A 17 6.52 -16.84 7.73
N GLY A 18 7.68 -16.73 7.07
CA GLY A 18 7.88 -17.22 5.71
C GLY A 18 7.63 -16.20 4.59
N LEU A 19 7.71 -14.88 4.88
CA LEU A 19 7.52 -13.83 3.86
C LEU A 19 8.44 -14.02 2.64
N PHE A 20 9.71 -14.37 2.84
CA PHE A 20 10.65 -14.50 1.72
C PHE A 20 10.38 -15.74 0.86
N ASP A 21 9.93 -16.86 1.44
CA ASP A 21 9.48 -18.03 0.69
C ASP A 21 8.22 -17.71 -0.14
N PHE A 22 7.30 -16.95 0.44
CA PHE A 22 6.14 -16.43 -0.26
C PHE A 22 6.54 -15.53 -1.44
N LEU A 23 7.45 -14.56 -1.23
CA LEU A 23 7.94 -13.68 -2.30
C LEU A 23 8.66 -14.47 -3.40
N LYS A 24 9.39 -15.52 -3.04
CA LYS A 24 10.02 -16.44 -4.01
C LYS A 24 8.99 -17.16 -4.88
N ALA A 25 7.92 -17.66 -4.27
CA ALA A 25 6.85 -18.37 -4.97
C ALA A 25 6.03 -17.44 -5.89
N GLU A 26 5.63 -16.26 -5.38
CA GLU A 26 4.85 -15.27 -6.13
C GLU A 26 5.66 -14.55 -7.21
N ASN A 27 6.97 -14.44 -7.00
CA ASN A 27 7.95 -13.90 -7.91
C ASN A 27 7.59 -12.53 -8.51
N PRO A 28 7.16 -11.52 -7.72
CA PRO A 28 6.83 -10.20 -8.25
C PRO A 28 8.07 -9.47 -8.76
N ASP A 29 7.88 -8.58 -9.74
CA ASP A 29 8.96 -7.72 -10.26
C ASP A 29 9.23 -6.55 -9.32
N VAL A 30 8.17 -6.02 -8.69
CA VAL A 30 8.24 -4.94 -7.70
C VAL A 30 7.40 -5.31 -6.47
N VAL A 31 7.95 -5.08 -5.28
CA VAL A 31 7.29 -5.29 -3.98
C VAL A 31 7.27 -3.96 -3.22
N CYS A 32 6.08 -3.47 -2.89
CA CYS A 32 5.87 -2.28 -2.08
C CYS A 32 5.45 -2.71 -0.67
N LEU A 33 6.27 -2.40 0.34
CA LEU A 33 6.02 -2.77 1.72
C LEU A 33 5.64 -1.56 2.57
N GLN A 34 4.68 -1.74 3.46
CA GLN A 34 4.26 -0.75 4.44
C GLN A 34 4.40 -1.33 5.85
N GLU A 35 4.50 -0.44 6.84
CA GLU A 35 4.74 -0.78 8.24
C GLU A 35 5.92 -1.76 8.43
N ILE A 36 7.05 -1.45 7.79
CA ILE A 36 8.26 -2.28 7.93
C ILE A 36 8.79 -2.33 9.37
N LYS A 37 8.58 -1.24 10.16
CA LYS A 37 8.92 -1.12 11.59
C LYS A 37 10.37 -1.51 11.92
N ALA A 38 11.26 -1.32 10.96
CA ALA A 38 12.68 -1.68 11.05
C ALA A 38 13.51 -0.76 10.17
N THR A 39 14.78 -0.62 10.51
CA THR A 39 15.79 -0.07 9.60
C THR A 39 16.37 -1.20 8.76
N GLN A 40 17.04 -0.86 7.66
CA GLN A 40 17.62 -1.82 6.73
C GLN A 40 18.55 -2.83 7.43
N ASP A 41 19.40 -2.36 8.33
CA ASP A 41 20.35 -3.17 9.10
C ASP A 41 19.71 -4.21 10.06
N GLN A 42 18.40 -4.06 10.32
CA GLN A 42 17.62 -4.98 11.14
C GLN A 42 16.90 -6.07 10.34
N ALA A 43 16.96 -6.01 9.01
CA ALA A 43 16.32 -6.97 8.11
C ALA A 43 17.32 -8.00 7.59
N ASP A 44 16.83 -9.14 7.12
CA ASP A 44 17.64 -10.16 6.44
C ASP A 44 17.90 -9.75 4.98
N ILE A 45 18.87 -8.87 4.80
CA ILE A 45 19.25 -8.32 3.50
C ILE A 45 19.76 -9.43 2.56
N ALA A 46 20.51 -10.39 3.09
CA ALA A 46 21.04 -11.50 2.28
C ALA A 46 19.89 -12.33 1.66
N ALA A 47 18.82 -12.57 2.41
CA ALA A 47 17.64 -13.27 1.88
C ALA A 47 16.93 -12.47 0.78
N ILE A 48 16.86 -11.14 0.90
CA ILE A 48 16.23 -10.25 -0.10
C ILE A 48 17.06 -10.23 -1.39
N GLU A 49 18.39 -10.06 -1.27
CA GLU A 49 19.32 -10.05 -2.40
C GLU A 49 19.38 -11.43 -3.11
N ALA A 50 19.29 -12.54 -2.35
CA ALA A 50 19.23 -13.89 -2.90
C ALA A 50 17.97 -14.13 -3.77
N LEU A 51 16.90 -13.35 -3.58
CA LEU A 51 15.73 -13.34 -4.45
C LEU A 51 15.90 -12.48 -5.71
N GLY A 52 17.04 -11.81 -5.86
CA GLY A 52 17.39 -10.97 -7.01
C GLY A 52 16.81 -9.54 -6.91
N TYR A 53 16.53 -9.05 -5.70
CA TYR A 53 16.00 -7.71 -5.53
C TYR A 53 17.08 -6.69 -5.20
N HIS A 54 17.01 -5.52 -5.86
CA HIS A 54 17.46 -4.25 -5.34
C HIS A 54 16.43 -3.79 -4.31
N HIS A 55 16.85 -3.15 -3.21
CA HIS A 55 15.96 -2.78 -2.13
C HIS A 55 16.23 -1.38 -1.60
N PHE A 56 15.16 -0.64 -1.34
CA PHE A 56 15.16 0.74 -0.92
C PHE A 56 14.26 0.90 0.31
N TRP A 57 14.78 1.52 1.36
CA TRP A 57 14.16 1.58 2.69
C TRP A 57 13.98 3.01 3.13
N PHE A 58 12.79 3.37 3.56
CA PHE A 58 12.52 4.66 4.17
C PHE A 58 11.85 4.45 5.53
N SER A 59 12.66 4.37 6.56
CA SER A 59 12.23 4.09 7.93
C SER A 59 11.81 5.37 8.64
N ALA A 60 10.85 5.27 9.57
CA ALA A 60 10.54 6.38 10.46
C ALA A 60 11.71 6.70 11.40
N VAL A 61 11.82 7.95 11.81
CA VAL A 61 12.77 8.39 12.85
C VAL A 61 12.48 7.66 14.17
N LYS A 62 11.19 7.48 14.48
CA LYS A 62 10.76 6.71 15.64
C LYS A 62 10.96 5.21 15.39
N LYS A 63 11.85 4.58 16.16
CA LYS A 63 12.15 3.15 16.06
C LYS A 63 10.92 2.26 16.26
N GLY A 64 10.79 1.22 15.44
CA GLY A 64 9.70 0.25 15.54
C GLY A 64 8.32 0.78 15.13
N TYR A 65 8.27 1.89 14.39
CA TYR A 65 7.06 2.56 13.96
C TYR A 65 7.05 2.76 12.43
N SER A 66 5.89 2.65 11.78
CA SER A 66 5.71 2.99 10.37
C SER A 66 6.81 2.45 9.43
N GLY A 67 7.25 3.27 8.48
CA GLY A 67 8.28 2.94 7.50
C GLY A 67 7.75 2.19 6.28
N VAL A 68 8.32 2.50 5.13
CA VAL A 68 8.00 1.86 3.84
C VAL A 68 9.27 1.36 3.16
N ALA A 69 9.13 0.39 2.26
CA ALA A 69 10.22 -0.07 1.42
C ALA A 69 9.71 -0.45 0.04
N ILE A 70 10.61 -0.40 -0.95
CA ILE A 70 10.39 -0.96 -2.28
C ILE A 70 11.53 -1.93 -2.58
N PHE A 71 11.18 -3.15 -3.03
CA PHE A 71 12.11 -4.10 -3.61
C PHE A 71 11.80 -4.24 -5.09
N SER A 72 12.80 -4.23 -5.96
CA SER A 72 12.60 -4.37 -7.39
C SER A 72 13.68 -5.22 -8.04
N LYS A 73 13.31 -6.08 -9.02
CA LYS A 73 14.27 -6.88 -9.77
C LYS A 73 15.09 -6.04 -10.74
N GLN A 74 14.47 -5.03 -11.33
CA GLN A 74 15.15 -4.03 -12.12
C GLN A 74 15.63 -2.90 -11.24
N ALA A 75 16.87 -2.45 -11.41
CA ALA A 75 17.34 -1.24 -10.76
C ALA A 75 16.56 -0.02 -11.29
N PRO A 76 15.99 0.82 -10.42
CA PRO A 76 15.34 2.06 -10.85
C PRO A 76 16.36 3.09 -11.30
N ASN A 77 15.93 4.00 -12.18
CA ASN A 77 16.74 5.13 -12.62
C ASN A 77 16.94 6.18 -11.52
N HIS A 78 15.93 6.29 -10.63
CA HIS A 78 15.94 7.23 -9.52
C HIS A 78 15.13 6.68 -8.35
N VAL A 79 15.53 7.04 -7.14
CA VAL A 79 14.78 6.76 -5.88
C VAL A 79 14.58 8.07 -5.14
N HIS A 80 13.34 8.38 -4.81
CA HIS A 80 12.97 9.52 -4.00
C HIS A 80 12.48 9.06 -2.63
N TYR A 81 13.15 9.50 -1.57
CA TYR A 81 12.84 9.16 -0.20
C TYR A 81 12.00 10.27 0.42
N GLY A 82 10.77 9.96 0.79
CA GLY A 82 9.80 10.91 1.31
C GLY A 82 8.83 11.45 0.25
N CYS A 83 8.14 12.50 0.63
CA CYS A 83 7.21 13.24 -0.22
C CYS A 83 7.38 14.75 -0.11
N ASP A 84 8.56 15.22 0.29
CA ASP A 84 8.92 16.64 0.47
C ASP A 84 8.09 17.35 1.56
N ASN A 85 7.70 16.59 2.60
CA ASN A 85 7.00 17.11 3.77
C ASN A 85 7.59 16.50 5.04
N GLU A 86 8.24 17.33 5.85
CA GLU A 86 9.01 16.91 7.02
C GLU A 86 8.18 16.07 8.02
N GLU A 87 6.90 16.42 8.25
CA GLU A 87 6.04 15.69 9.18
C GLU A 87 5.83 14.24 8.74
N TYR A 88 5.55 14.03 7.45
CA TYR A 88 5.30 12.69 6.89
C TYR A 88 6.59 11.93 6.63
N ASP A 89 7.65 12.65 6.29
CA ASP A 89 8.98 12.07 6.03
C ASP A 89 9.62 11.57 7.33
N HIS A 90 9.43 12.26 8.46
CA HIS A 90 9.83 11.76 9.78
C HIS A 90 9.11 10.46 10.18
N GLU A 91 7.90 10.23 9.67
CA GLU A 91 7.17 8.98 9.89
C GLU A 91 7.48 7.90 8.83
N GLY A 92 8.34 8.19 7.84
CA GLY A 92 8.74 7.21 6.81
C GLY A 92 7.56 6.69 6.00
N ARG A 93 6.68 7.58 5.49
CA ARG A 93 5.38 7.18 4.93
C ARG A 93 5.37 6.97 3.43
N VAL A 94 6.31 7.55 2.70
CA VAL A 94 6.30 7.54 1.24
C VAL A 94 7.70 7.30 0.70
N ILE A 95 7.84 6.40 -0.26
CA ILE A 95 9.05 6.21 -1.07
C ILE A 95 8.64 5.99 -2.51
N ARG A 96 9.41 6.53 -3.46
CA ARG A 96 9.19 6.39 -4.90
C ARG A 96 10.40 5.85 -5.61
N THR A 97 10.18 4.95 -6.57
CA THR A 97 11.18 4.49 -7.53
C THR A 97 10.71 4.81 -8.95
N ASP A 98 11.59 5.39 -9.74
CA ASP A 98 11.31 5.79 -11.13
C ASP A 98 12.01 4.84 -12.10
N PHE A 99 11.25 4.33 -13.06
CA PHE A 99 11.71 3.49 -14.17
C PHE A 99 11.42 4.21 -15.50
N ASP A 100 11.85 3.66 -16.64
CA ASP A 100 11.76 4.34 -17.94
C ASP A 100 10.31 4.75 -18.32
N ASN A 101 9.34 3.88 -18.07
CA ASN A 101 7.96 4.06 -18.54
C ASN A 101 6.93 4.26 -17.42
N TYR A 102 7.33 4.15 -16.17
CA TYR A 102 6.45 4.28 -15.01
C TYR A 102 7.25 4.58 -13.74
N SER A 103 6.56 5.13 -12.77
CA SER A 103 7.07 5.32 -11.40
C SER A 103 6.17 4.60 -10.41
N VAL A 104 6.78 4.02 -9.36
CA VAL A 104 6.07 3.28 -8.31
C VAL A 104 6.26 3.98 -6.98
N ILE A 105 5.17 4.26 -6.30
CA ILE A 105 5.14 4.77 -4.92
C ILE A 105 4.69 3.66 -3.99
N SER A 106 5.43 3.43 -2.89
CA SER A 106 4.93 2.72 -1.72
C SER A 106 4.55 3.74 -0.66
N ALA A 107 3.29 3.75 -0.25
CA ALA A 107 2.75 4.73 0.70
C ALA A 107 2.01 4.05 1.85
N TYR A 108 2.24 4.55 3.07
CA TYR A 108 1.52 4.17 4.27
C TYR A 108 0.74 5.37 4.82
N PHE A 109 -0.56 5.40 4.56
CA PHE A 109 -1.41 6.50 4.96
C PHE A 109 -1.66 6.47 6.47
N PRO A 110 -1.73 7.62 7.14
CA PRO A 110 -2.02 7.67 8.57
C PRO A 110 -3.34 6.97 8.92
N SER A 111 -3.33 6.18 10.01
CA SER A 111 -4.56 5.68 10.61
C SER A 111 -5.15 6.73 11.56
N GLY A 112 -6.47 6.89 11.57
CA GLY A 112 -7.20 7.75 12.52
C GLY A 112 -7.58 7.06 13.83
N THR A 113 -7.21 5.79 14.04
CA THR A 113 -7.68 4.98 15.19
C THR A 113 -7.19 5.44 16.55
N SER A 114 -6.17 6.29 16.62
CA SER A 114 -5.58 6.79 17.86
C SER A 114 -6.17 8.15 18.32
N GLY A 115 -7.39 8.47 17.91
CA GLY A 115 -8.15 9.65 18.33
C GLY A 115 -8.13 10.80 17.32
N ASP A 116 -8.87 11.86 17.66
CA ASP A 116 -9.20 12.98 16.75
C ASP A 116 -7.95 13.64 16.15
N HIS A 117 -6.90 13.85 16.95
CA HIS A 117 -5.66 14.42 16.46
C HIS A 117 -5.06 13.59 15.30
N ARG A 118 -5.08 12.25 15.39
CA ARG A 118 -4.56 11.39 14.30
C ARG A 118 -5.49 11.39 13.09
N GLN A 119 -6.78 11.57 13.30
CA GLN A 119 -7.74 11.75 12.22
C GLN A 119 -7.49 13.07 11.46
N ASP A 120 -7.17 14.14 12.17
CA ASP A 120 -6.80 15.43 11.56
C ASP A 120 -5.50 15.33 10.75
N VAL A 121 -4.49 14.62 11.29
CA VAL A 121 -3.25 14.32 10.54
C VAL A 121 -3.55 13.54 9.27
N LYS A 122 -4.45 12.55 9.35
CA LYS A 122 -4.87 11.77 8.19
C LYS A 122 -5.51 12.64 7.11
N TYR A 123 -6.45 13.51 7.48
CA TYR A 123 -7.09 14.41 6.50
C TYR A 123 -6.07 15.33 5.81
N LYS A 124 -5.15 15.92 6.56
CA LYS A 124 -4.07 16.74 5.99
C LYS A 124 -3.16 15.94 5.06
N PHE A 125 -2.83 14.70 5.44
CA PHE A 125 -2.06 13.80 4.59
C PHE A 125 -2.81 13.47 3.30
N LEU A 126 -4.12 13.20 3.37
CA LEU A 126 -4.94 12.90 2.18
C LEU A 126 -4.93 14.05 1.17
N ASP A 127 -5.09 15.28 1.62
CA ASP A 127 -5.02 16.45 0.74
C ASP A 127 -3.60 16.61 0.17
N TYR A 128 -2.59 16.47 1.01
CA TYR A 128 -1.19 16.60 0.59
C TYR A 128 -0.79 15.55 -0.46
N ILE A 129 -1.07 14.27 -0.21
CA ILE A 129 -0.67 13.20 -1.15
C ILE A 129 -1.44 13.28 -2.47
N PHE A 130 -2.69 13.78 -2.45
CA PHE A 130 -3.46 14.06 -3.64
C PHE A 130 -2.75 15.09 -4.52
N ASP A 131 -2.36 16.22 -3.95
CA ASP A 131 -1.67 17.29 -4.68
C ASP A 131 -0.26 16.85 -5.14
N TYR A 132 0.49 16.17 -4.28
CA TYR A 132 1.80 15.60 -4.59
C TYR A 132 1.74 14.67 -5.81
N CYS A 133 0.84 13.68 -5.81
CA CYS A 133 0.69 12.77 -6.93
C CYS A 133 0.21 13.47 -8.21
N ASN A 134 -0.64 14.49 -8.10
CA ASN A 134 -1.06 15.28 -9.26
C ASN A 134 0.08 16.09 -9.87
N GLN A 135 1.02 16.60 -9.07
CA GLN A 135 2.21 17.25 -9.61
C GLN A 135 3.12 16.23 -10.32
N LEU A 136 3.35 15.07 -9.70
CA LEU A 136 4.15 14.00 -10.31
C LEU A 136 3.60 13.55 -11.66
N ARG A 137 2.29 13.40 -11.79
CA ARG A 137 1.63 13.00 -13.06
C ARG A 137 1.82 13.98 -14.21
N LYS A 138 2.25 15.21 -13.96
CA LYS A 138 2.56 16.19 -15.02
C LYS A 138 3.90 15.92 -15.70
N THR A 139 4.81 15.24 -15.01
CA THR A 139 6.19 15.05 -15.45
C THR A 139 6.60 13.59 -15.60
N LEU A 140 5.95 12.68 -14.92
CA LEU A 140 6.27 11.25 -14.98
C LEU A 140 5.43 10.54 -16.05
N PRO A 141 6.01 9.55 -16.76
CA PRO A 141 5.35 8.86 -17.87
C PRO A 141 4.12 8.06 -17.44
N GLY A 142 4.09 7.56 -16.21
CA GLY A 142 2.98 6.85 -15.59
C GLY A 142 3.21 6.68 -14.10
N LEU A 143 2.14 6.68 -13.30
CA LEU A 143 2.24 6.59 -11.86
C LEU A 143 1.46 5.38 -11.33
N VAL A 144 2.13 4.57 -10.50
CA VAL A 144 1.55 3.47 -9.74
C VAL A 144 1.68 3.83 -8.25
N VAL A 145 0.58 3.92 -7.54
CA VAL A 145 0.56 4.22 -6.10
C VAL A 145 0.05 3.00 -5.35
N CYS A 146 0.95 2.35 -4.65
CA CYS A 146 0.73 1.15 -3.86
C CYS A 146 0.68 1.49 -2.38
N GLY A 147 -0.19 0.86 -1.62
CA GLY A 147 -0.07 0.97 -0.18
C GLY A 147 -1.32 0.68 0.62
N ASP A 148 -1.14 0.82 1.92
CA ASP A 148 -2.23 0.83 2.88
C ASP A 148 -2.78 2.26 2.98
N TYR A 149 -3.97 2.47 2.42
CA TYR A 149 -4.64 3.77 2.45
C TYR A 149 -5.41 4.00 3.75
N ASN A 150 -5.56 2.94 4.56
CA ASN A 150 -6.36 2.98 5.78
C ASN A 150 -7.81 3.43 5.55
N ILE A 151 -8.35 3.24 4.33
CA ILE A 151 -9.70 3.64 3.93
C ILE A 151 -10.36 2.51 3.12
N CYS A 152 -11.59 2.15 3.48
CA CYS A 152 -12.50 1.42 2.60
C CYS A 152 -13.26 2.42 1.72
N HIS A 153 -13.25 2.24 0.41
CA HIS A 153 -13.87 3.19 -0.52
C HIS A 153 -15.41 3.08 -0.53
N LYS A 154 -15.93 1.91 -0.83
CA LYS A 154 -17.36 1.67 -1.01
C LYS A 154 -17.88 0.66 0.01
N PRO A 155 -19.22 0.56 0.22
CA PRO A 155 -19.80 -0.46 1.08
C PRO A 155 -19.39 -1.89 0.75
N ILE A 156 -19.07 -2.18 -0.50
CA ILE A 156 -18.57 -3.49 -0.97
C ILE A 156 -17.17 -3.83 -0.43
N ASP A 157 -16.43 -2.83 0.06
CA ASP A 157 -15.03 -2.94 0.51
C ASP A 157 -14.90 -3.21 2.00
N ILE A 158 -16.02 -3.28 2.73
CA ILE A 158 -16.02 -3.43 4.19
C ILE A 158 -17.07 -4.43 4.64
N HIS A 159 -16.74 -5.24 5.64
CA HIS A 159 -17.72 -6.01 6.36
C HIS A 159 -18.58 -5.07 7.23
N ASP A 160 -19.91 -5.25 7.16
CA ASP A 160 -20.90 -4.48 7.93
C ASP A 160 -20.74 -2.94 7.77
N PRO A 161 -21.03 -2.40 6.56
CA PRO A 161 -20.91 -0.97 6.30
C PRO A 161 -21.89 -0.11 7.11
N VAL A 162 -22.98 -0.68 7.62
CA VAL A 162 -23.99 0.04 8.41
C VAL A 162 -23.46 0.35 9.80
N SER A 163 -22.93 -0.66 10.50
CA SER A 163 -22.34 -0.48 11.84
C SER A 163 -21.07 0.38 11.79
N ASN A 164 -20.31 0.30 10.71
CA ASN A 164 -19.03 0.99 10.57
C ASN A 164 -19.11 2.38 9.93
N LYS A 165 -20.29 2.89 9.62
CA LYS A 165 -20.48 4.18 8.89
C LYS A 165 -19.80 5.40 9.53
N ASN A 166 -19.53 5.35 10.83
CA ASN A 166 -18.87 6.39 11.61
C ASN A 166 -17.49 5.93 12.16
N SER A 167 -16.94 4.84 11.62
CA SER A 167 -15.62 4.36 12.01
C SER A 167 -14.53 4.98 11.14
N THR A 168 -13.41 5.39 11.75
CA THR A 168 -12.23 5.81 10.98
C THR A 168 -11.82 4.69 10.02
N GLY A 169 -11.48 5.06 8.80
CA GLY A 169 -11.28 4.13 7.69
C GLY A 169 -12.54 3.91 6.85
N PHE A 170 -13.71 4.39 7.30
CA PHE A 170 -14.95 4.36 6.52
C PHE A 170 -15.83 5.60 6.72
N LEU A 171 -15.26 6.69 7.24
CA LEU A 171 -15.95 7.96 7.38
C LEU A 171 -16.40 8.53 6.03
N PRO A 172 -17.51 9.30 5.99
CA PRO A 172 -17.99 9.91 4.73
C PRO A 172 -16.91 10.75 4.03
N GLU A 173 -16.13 11.51 4.78
CA GLU A 173 -15.05 12.37 4.28
C GLU A 173 -13.91 11.57 3.66
N GLU A 174 -13.53 10.45 4.27
CA GLU A 174 -12.52 9.54 3.76
C GLU A 174 -12.96 8.89 2.44
N ARG A 175 -14.21 8.45 2.38
CA ARG A 175 -14.79 7.87 1.15
C ARG A 175 -14.95 8.91 0.04
N ALA A 176 -15.31 10.15 0.39
CA ALA A 176 -15.37 11.27 -0.56
C ALA A 176 -13.98 11.59 -1.13
N TRP A 177 -12.93 11.48 -0.31
CA TRP A 177 -11.56 11.61 -0.80
C TRP A 177 -11.20 10.49 -1.79
N MET A 178 -11.59 9.25 -1.53
CA MET A 178 -11.39 8.14 -2.48
C MET A 178 -12.15 8.36 -3.78
N ASP A 179 -13.38 8.89 -3.72
CA ASP A 179 -14.14 9.30 -4.92
C ASP A 179 -13.36 10.39 -5.71
N LYS A 180 -12.85 11.42 -5.01
CA LYS A 180 -12.01 12.48 -5.60
C LYS A 180 -10.75 11.87 -6.26
N TRP A 181 -10.06 10.93 -5.58
CA TRP A 181 -8.86 10.26 -6.06
C TRP A 181 -9.10 9.52 -7.37
N PHE A 182 -10.11 8.68 -7.42
CA PHE A 182 -10.42 7.89 -8.61
C PHE A 182 -11.06 8.71 -9.73
N ASN A 183 -11.89 9.69 -9.41
CA ASN A 183 -12.47 10.61 -10.42
C ASN A 183 -11.44 11.58 -11.02
N ASN A 184 -10.28 11.72 -10.40
CA ASN A 184 -9.20 12.58 -10.89
C ASN A 184 -8.15 11.78 -11.72
N GLY A 185 -8.56 10.69 -12.36
CA GLY A 185 -7.73 9.93 -13.30
C GLY A 185 -6.74 8.96 -12.64
N MET A 186 -7.06 8.45 -11.45
CA MET A 186 -6.48 7.25 -10.89
C MET A 186 -7.45 6.07 -11.04
N ILE A 187 -6.94 4.87 -11.21
CA ILE A 187 -7.73 3.65 -11.42
C ILE A 187 -7.51 2.71 -10.23
N ASP A 188 -8.59 2.22 -9.62
CA ASP A 188 -8.54 1.11 -8.66
C ASP A 188 -8.32 -0.21 -9.43
N THR A 189 -7.09 -0.68 -9.50
CA THR A 189 -6.75 -1.84 -10.33
C THR A 189 -7.50 -3.10 -9.92
N PHE A 190 -7.80 -3.30 -8.65
CA PHE A 190 -8.55 -4.46 -8.19
C PHE A 190 -10.00 -4.40 -8.70
N ARG A 191 -10.67 -3.26 -8.59
CA ARG A 191 -12.08 -3.11 -9.00
C ARG A 191 -12.29 -3.10 -10.52
N GLU A 192 -11.25 -2.89 -11.31
CA GLU A 192 -11.31 -3.09 -12.77
C GLU A 192 -11.58 -4.56 -13.17
N PHE A 193 -11.15 -5.51 -12.33
CA PHE A 193 -11.28 -6.95 -12.61
C PHE A 193 -12.27 -7.67 -11.69
N HIS A 194 -12.54 -7.14 -10.49
CA HIS A 194 -13.27 -7.80 -9.41
C HIS A 194 -14.45 -6.95 -8.90
N PRO A 195 -15.65 -7.10 -9.48
CA PRO A 195 -16.85 -6.42 -9.00
C PRO A 195 -17.51 -7.10 -7.80
N GLU A 196 -17.08 -8.33 -7.45
CA GLU A 196 -17.67 -9.13 -6.40
C GLU A 196 -17.36 -8.60 -4.99
N PRO A 197 -18.29 -8.75 -4.01
CA PRO A 197 -18.09 -8.37 -2.61
C PRO A 197 -17.23 -9.38 -1.84
N HIS A 198 -16.98 -9.05 -0.56
CA HIS A 198 -16.33 -9.92 0.41
C HIS A 198 -14.86 -10.25 0.10
N ARG A 199 -14.20 -9.38 -0.64
CA ARG A 199 -12.77 -9.42 -0.94
C ARG A 199 -12.07 -8.34 -0.14
N TYR A 200 -11.29 -8.73 0.88
CA TYR A 200 -10.69 -7.84 1.85
C TYR A 200 -9.17 -8.03 1.90
N THR A 201 -8.46 -7.02 2.42
CA THR A 201 -7.00 -7.04 2.58
C THR A 201 -6.56 -7.01 4.03
N TRP A 202 -7.44 -6.65 4.96
CA TRP A 202 -7.14 -6.55 6.39
C TRP A 202 -8.25 -7.15 7.26
N TRP A 203 -7.85 -7.76 8.36
CA TRP A 203 -8.76 -8.30 9.39
C TRP A 203 -8.18 -8.04 10.79
N SER A 204 -9.02 -7.54 11.70
CA SER A 204 -8.63 -7.41 13.11
C SER A 204 -8.18 -8.76 13.69
N PHE A 205 -7.16 -8.73 14.55
CA PHE A 205 -6.77 -9.92 15.35
C PHE A 205 -7.85 -10.36 16.35
N ARG A 206 -8.86 -9.52 16.60
CA ARG A 206 -9.92 -9.79 17.57
C ARG A 206 -11.05 -10.63 16.96
N ALA A 207 -11.77 -11.37 17.83
CA ALA A 207 -13.01 -12.07 17.49
C ALA A 207 -12.91 -13.01 16.28
N ASN A 208 -11.74 -13.60 16.03
CA ASN A 208 -11.51 -14.50 14.90
C ASN A 208 -11.95 -13.90 13.54
N ALA A 209 -11.75 -12.59 13.36
CA ALA A 209 -12.30 -11.83 12.26
C ALA A 209 -11.89 -12.39 10.89
N ARG A 210 -10.64 -12.83 10.73
CA ARG A 210 -10.14 -13.36 9.45
C ARG A 210 -10.80 -14.70 9.08
N ALA A 211 -10.98 -15.61 10.03
CA ALA A 211 -11.65 -16.88 9.76
C ALA A 211 -13.14 -16.70 9.44
N ASN A 212 -13.78 -15.66 10.00
CA ASN A 212 -15.16 -15.30 9.72
C ASN A 212 -15.31 -14.33 8.54
N ASN A 213 -14.23 -14.00 7.85
CA ASN A 213 -14.13 -13.01 6.76
C ASN A 213 -14.78 -11.66 7.10
N LYS A 214 -14.61 -11.18 8.34
CA LYS A 214 -15.05 -9.86 8.80
C LYS A 214 -13.92 -8.84 8.56
N GLY A 215 -13.67 -8.52 7.30
CA GLY A 215 -12.51 -7.76 6.85
C GLY A 215 -12.84 -6.42 6.23
N TRP A 216 -11.78 -5.72 5.89
CA TRP A 216 -11.77 -4.41 5.26
C TRP A 216 -10.77 -4.43 4.09
N ARG A 217 -11.13 -3.87 2.95
CA ARG A 217 -10.19 -3.63 1.85
C ARG A 217 -9.66 -2.21 1.98
N ILE A 218 -8.46 -2.10 2.51
CA ILE A 218 -7.79 -0.82 2.79
C ILE A 218 -6.43 -0.67 2.10
N ASP A 219 -5.93 -1.75 1.50
CA ASP A 219 -4.71 -1.76 0.70
C ASP A 219 -5.07 -1.68 -0.79
N TYR A 220 -4.40 -0.79 -1.51
CA TYR A 220 -4.69 -0.51 -2.92
C TYR A 220 -3.43 -0.50 -3.78
N ILE A 221 -3.62 -0.82 -5.04
CA ILE A 221 -2.73 -0.44 -6.13
C ILE A 221 -3.54 0.43 -7.06
N SER A 222 -3.26 1.73 -7.09
CA SER A 222 -3.87 2.68 -7.99
C SER A 222 -2.90 3.01 -9.12
N VAL A 223 -3.38 3.06 -10.36
CA VAL A 223 -2.55 3.49 -11.50
C VAL A 223 -3.13 4.72 -12.14
N SER A 224 -2.28 5.59 -12.69
CA SER A 224 -2.73 6.71 -13.51
C SER A 224 -3.44 6.21 -14.77
N GLU A 225 -4.46 6.94 -15.22
CA GLU A 225 -5.37 6.53 -16.30
C GLU A 225 -4.65 6.15 -17.60
N ASN A 226 -3.55 6.81 -17.92
CA ASN A 226 -2.73 6.49 -19.10
C ASN A 226 -2.08 5.09 -19.05
N LEU A 227 -2.02 4.45 -17.88
CA LEU A 227 -1.56 3.07 -17.72
C LEU A 227 -2.72 2.04 -17.78
N LYS A 228 -3.98 2.49 -17.88
CA LYS A 228 -5.15 1.60 -17.88
C LYS A 228 -5.07 0.50 -18.94
N ALA A 229 -4.67 0.86 -20.15
CA ALA A 229 -4.55 -0.08 -21.26
C ALA A 229 -3.49 -1.18 -21.04
N ASN A 230 -2.56 -0.97 -20.12
CA ASN A 230 -1.50 -1.92 -19.79
C ASN A 230 -1.95 -2.97 -18.75
N LEU A 231 -3.09 -2.75 -18.06
CA LEU A 231 -3.59 -3.67 -17.04
C LEU A 231 -3.99 -5.02 -17.65
N LYS A 232 -3.52 -6.13 -17.04
CA LYS A 232 -3.83 -7.50 -17.45
C LYS A 232 -4.66 -8.27 -16.43
N SER A 233 -4.31 -8.13 -15.15
CA SER A 233 -5.03 -8.74 -14.03
C SER A 233 -4.64 -8.05 -12.74
N ALA A 234 -5.49 -8.17 -11.74
CA ALA A 234 -5.19 -7.81 -10.36
C ALA A 234 -5.87 -8.81 -9.44
N ASP A 235 -5.33 -9.05 -8.25
CA ASP A 235 -6.00 -9.89 -7.25
C ASP A 235 -5.49 -9.61 -5.84
N ILE A 236 -6.20 -10.20 -4.86
CA ILE A 236 -5.89 -10.19 -3.43
C ILE A 236 -5.52 -11.61 -3.01
N LEU A 237 -4.36 -11.77 -2.39
CA LEU A 237 -3.80 -13.05 -1.97
C LEU A 237 -4.18 -13.34 -0.49
N ALA A 238 -5.47 -13.60 -0.24
CA ALA A 238 -6.04 -13.71 1.10
C ALA A 238 -5.44 -14.84 1.96
N ASP A 239 -4.82 -15.85 1.33
CA ASP A 239 -4.19 -16.98 2.03
C ASP A 239 -2.81 -16.65 2.62
N ALA A 240 -2.19 -15.55 2.24
CA ALA A 240 -0.94 -15.07 2.85
C ALA A 240 -1.20 -14.56 4.28
N LYS A 241 -0.53 -15.14 5.28
CA LYS A 241 -0.81 -14.93 6.71
C LYS A 241 0.39 -14.40 7.51
N HIS A 242 1.30 -13.69 6.87
CA HIS A 242 2.50 -13.13 7.51
C HIS A 242 2.17 -11.88 8.36
N SER A 243 1.00 -11.25 8.10
CA SER A 243 0.49 -10.04 8.73
C SER A 243 -1.01 -10.16 9.01
N ASP A 244 -1.61 -9.20 9.70
CA ASP A 244 -3.07 -8.99 9.77
C ASP A 244 -3.64 -8.44 8.46
N HIS A 245 -2.79 -7.93 7.59
CA HIS A 245 -3.11 -7.70 6.18
C HIS A 245 -2.80 -8.95 5.33
N CYS A 246 -3.23 -8.92 4.08
CA CYS A 246 -2.73 -9.79 3.02
C CYS A 246 -2.31 -8.94 1.81
N PRO A 247 -1.42 -9.46 0.96
CA PRO A 247 -0.98 -8.70 -0.20
C PRO A 247 -2.04 -8.63 -1.28
N SER A 248 -1.97 -7.56 -2.07
CA SER A 248 -2.61 -7.47 -3.37
C SER A 248 -1.57 -7.24 -4.47
N TYR A 249 -1.91 -7.59 -5.70
CA TYR A 249 -1.03 -7.40 -6.84
C TYR A 249 -1.77 -6.92 -8.08
N VAL A 250 -1.02 -6.35 -9.00
CA VAL A 250 -1.43 -6.05 -10.37
C VAL A 250 -0.40 -6.61 -11.34
N VAL A 251 -0.87 -7.15 -12.48
CA VAL A 251 -0.04 -7.52 -13.61
C VAL A 251 -0.28 -6.52 -14.73
N MET A 252 0.79 -5.97 -15.26
CA MET A 252 0.80 -4.99 -16.34
C MET A 252 1.67 -5.49 -17.51
N LEU A 253 1.45 -4.92 -18.71
CA LEU A 253 2.33 -5.12 -19.88
C LEU A 253 3.71 -4.59 -19.63
#